data_747d4d846429c5305373aeef897caeb9
#
_entry.id   747d4d846429c5305373aeef897caeb9
#
_cell.length_a   1.000
_cell.length_b   1.000
_cell.length_c   1.000
_cell.angle_alpha   90.00
_cell.angle_beta   90.00
_cell.angle_gamma   90.00
#
_symmetry.space_group_name_H-M   'P 1'
#
loop_
_entity.id
_entity.type
_entity.pdbx_description
1 polymer ?
#
loop_
_entity_poly.entity_id
_entity_poly.type
_entity_poly.pdbx_seq_one_letter_code
_entity_poly.pdbx_strand_id
1 'polypeptide(L)'
;MKILFLNYIDESGAGKACLKIIESLKKKKIKCDYKVKIKIKNNNYSKTIDYKNPIKIENYKKKFNRIFSRLANKSIKSFQSPSLFGSNYYKFINNSDYDLVHLVWINGLLSIEDIGKINKPIVWTFADMWPFTGINHYDSDNNKAFWKKKIF
;
A
#
# COMPACT_ATOMS: atom_id res chain seq x y z
N MET A 1 1.79 -21.03 9.97
CA MET A 1 1.41 -19.90 9.10
C MET A 1 2.30 -18.72 9.39
N LYS A 2 2.86 -18.14 8.34
CA LYS A 2 3.76 -16.97 8.39
C LYS A 2 3.19 -15.86 7.52
N ILE A 3 2.90 -14.69 8.09
CA ILE A 3 2.22 -13.58 7.42
C ILE A 3 3.19 -12.42 7.21
N LEU A 4 3.24 -11.89 6.00
CA LEU A 4 3.93 -10.65 5.69
C LEU A 4 2.94 -9.48 5.72
N PHE A 5 3.13 -8.54 6.62
CA PHE A 5 2.41 -7.26 6.62
C PHE A 5 3.20 -6.21 5.85
N LEU A 6 2.52 -5.51 4.94
CA LEU A 6 3.10 -4.43 4.15
C LEU A 6 2.36 -3.12 4.38
N ASN A 7 3.11 -2.07 4.68
CA ASN A 7 2.60 -0.72 4.80
C ASN A 7 3.63 0.29 4.30
N TYR A 8 3.22 1.48 3.91
CA TYR A 8 4.14 2.51 3.45
C TYR A 8 4.96 3.10 4.59
N ILE A 9 4.32 3.39 5.74
CA ILE A 9 4.94 4.05 6.89
C ILE A 9 4.37 3.50 8.21
N ASP A 10 5.21 3.32 9.23
CA ASP A 10 4.83 2.70 10.50
C ASP A 10 4.17 3.67 11.50
N GLU A 11 4.29 4.98 11.33
CA GLU A 11 3.79 5.98 12.29
C GLU A 11 2.37 6.47 12.00
N SER A 12 1.83 6.21 10.82
CA SER A 12 0.47 6.64 10.44
C SER A 12 -0.62 5.94 11.23
N GLY A 13 -1.87 6.42 11.10
CA GLY A 13 -3.05 5.73 11.63
C GLY A 13 -3.15 4.29 11.15
N ALA A 14 -2.91 4.06 9.86
CA ALA A 14 -2.84 2.73 9.25
C ALA A 14 -1.71 1.88 9.86
N GLY A 15 -0.54 2.48 10.13
CA GLY A 15 0.59 1.83 10.78
C GLY A 15 0.26 1.38 12.20
N LYS A 16 -0.41 2.24 12.99
CA LYS A 16 -0.84 1.91 14.36
C LYS A 16 -1.88 0.79 14.37
N ALA A 17 -2.85 0.82 13.44
CA ALA A 17 -3.85 -0.24 13.30
C ALA A 17 -3.19 -1.58 12.91
N CYS A 18 -2.25 -1.54 11.97
CA CYS A 18 -1.46 -2.71 11.58
C CYS A 18 -0.72 -3.34 12.75
N LEU A 19 -0.06 -2.54 13.59
CA LEU A 19 0.65 -3.04 14.77
C LEU A 19 -0.29 -3.75 15.76
N LYS A 20 -1.48 -3.22 16.02
CA LYS A 20 -2.48 -3.86 16.88
C LYS A 20 -2.92 -5.23 16.35
N ILE A 21 -3.10 -5.36 15.04
CA ILE A 21 -3.42 -6.64 14.40
C ILE A 21 -2.27 -7.62 14.59
N ILE A 22 -1.04 -7.20 14.33
CA ILE A 22 0.16 -8.03 14.48
C ILE A 22 0.33 -8.51 15.92
N GLU A 23 0.17 -7.62 16.89
CA GLU A 23 0.25 -7.97 18.31
C GLU A 23 -0.80 -9.02 18.72
N SER A 24 -2.03 -8.87 18.20
CA SER A 24 -3.11 -9.82 18.45
C SER A 24 -2.83 -11.19 17.84
N LEU A 25 -2.26 -11.23 16.64
CA LEU A 25 -1.88 -12.47 15.96
C LEU A 25 -0.68 -13.16 16.63
N LYS A 26 0.29 -12.38 17.12
CA LYS A 26 1.43 -12.92 17.86
C LYS A 26 1.00 -13.56 19.19
N LYS A 27 0.01 -13.01 19.90
CA LYS A 27 -0.59 -13.65 21.08
C LYS A 27 -1.18 -15.02 20.74
N LYS A 28 -1.65 -15.22 19.51
CA LYS A 28 -2.12 -16.52 18.98
C LYS A 28 -1.01 -17.36 18.38
N LYS A 29 0.26 -17.05 18.63
CA LYS A 29 1.47 -17.73 18.14
C LYS A 29 1.58 -17.77 16.60
N ILE A 30 0.96 -16.84 15.90
CA ILE A 30 1.10 -16.70 14.45
C ILE A 30 2.35 -15.88 14.16
N LYS A 31 3.21 -16.36 13.27
CA LYS A 31 4.43 -15.66 12.85
C LYS A 31 4.06 -14.49 11.93
N CYS A 32 4.44 -13.28 12.32
CA CYS A 32 4.17 -12.06 11.55
C CYS A 32 5.44 -11.26 11.36
N ASP A 33 5.76 -10.93 10.13
CA ASP A 33 6.79 -9.96 9.77
C ASP A 33 6.10 -8.67 9.27
N TYR A 34 6.58 -7.53 9.76
CA TYR A 34 6.05 -6.22 9.36
C TYR A 34 7.12 -5.43 8.62
N LYS A 35 6.87 -5.18 7.33
CA LYS A 35 7.78 -4.42 6.48
C LYS A 35 7.14 -3.12 6.01
N VAL A 36 7.92 -2.04 6.09
CA VAL A 36 7.51 -0.68 5.72
C VAL A 36 8.51 -0.05 4.77
N LYS A 37 8.06 0.86 3.92
CA LYS A 37 8.97 1.63 3.07
C LYS A 37 9.70 2.70 3.87
N ILE A 38 9.01 3.36 4.79
CA ILE A 38 9.55 4.38 5.67
C ILE A 38 9.35 3.94 7.11
N LYS A 39 10.45 3.74 7.83
CA LYS A 39 10.44 3.44 9.25
C LYS A 39 10.78 4.71 10.02
N ILE A 40 9.84 5.18 10.84
CA ILE A 40 10.01 6.35 11.72
C ILE A 40 10.16 5.90 13.17
N LYS A 41 9.35 4.92 13.59
CA LYS A 41 9.35 4.46 14.97
C LYS A 41 10.57 3.61 15.29
N ASN A 42 11.22 3.93 16.39
CA ASN A 42 12.24 3.05 16.96
C ASN A 42 11.57 1.90 17.72
N ASN A 43 11.09 0.91 16.99
CA ASN A 43 10.48 -0.30 17.51
C ASN A 43 11.09 -1.54 16.87
N ASN A 44 10.98 -2.69 17.53
CA ASN A 44 11.49 -3.97 17.03
C ASN A 44 10.48 -4.70 16.12
N TYR A 45 9.30 -4.14 15.87
CA TYR A 45 8.24 -4.79 15.10
C TYR A 45 8.36 -4.51 13.61
N SER A 46 8.65 -3.26 13.22
CA SER A 46 8.77 -2.87 11.82
C SER A 46 10.20 -2.96 11.32
N LYS A 47 10.38 -3.48 10.11
CA LYS A 47 11.65 -3.49 9.38
C LYS A 47 11.45 -2.74 8.06
N THR A 48 12.48 -1.99 7.66
CA THR A 48 12.47 -1.37 6.33
C THR A 48 12.47 -2.45 5.25
N ILE A 49 11.80 -2.16 4.17
CA ILE A 49 11.90 -2.96 2.95
C ILE A 49 13.28 -2.70 2.35
N ASP A 50 14.07 -3.77 2.17
CA ASP A 50 15.34 -3.72 1.44
C ASP A 50 15.05 -3.52 -0.05
N TYR A 51 14.85 -2.26 -0.42
CA TYR A 51 14.50 -1.88 -1.77
C TYR A 51 15.54 -0.94 -2.35
N LYS A 52 16.36 -1.48 -3.24
CA LYS A 52 17.42 -0.75 -3.94
C LYS A 52 16.92 -0.23 -5.29
N ASN A 53 16.01 0.74 -5.28
CA ASN A 53 15.84 1.56 -6.47
C ASN A 53 16.82 2.73 -6.43
N PRO A 54 17.52 3.02 -7.54
CA PRO A 54 18.29 4.24 -7.63
C PRO A 54 17.39 5.44 -7.34
N ILE A 55 17.83 6.34 -6.47
CA ILE A 55 17.11 7.57 -6.03
C ILE A 55 16.59 8.35 -7.25
N LYS A 56 17.33 8.36 -8.34
CA LYS A 56 16.93 9.01 -9.59
C LYS A 56 15.63 8.44 -10.16
N ILE A 57 15.48 7.12 -10.23
CA ILE A 57 14.27 6.46 -10.76
C ILE A 57 13.06 6.74 -9.87
N GLU A 58 13.23 6.77 -8.56
CA GLU A 58 12.13 7.12 -7.64
C GLU A 58 11.65 8.56 -7.82
N ASN A 59 12.55 9.49 -8.04
CA ASN A 59 12.22 10.89 -8.29
C ASN A 59 11.46 11.07 -9.61
N TYR A 60 11.85 10.36 -10.68
CA TYR A 60 11.11 10.35 -11.95
C TYR A 60 9.71 9.78 -11.78
N LYS A 61 9.56 8.66 -11.08
CA LYS A 61 8.25 8.06 -10.77
C LYS A 61 7.34 9.01 -9.99
N LYS A 62 7.87 9.68 -8.97
CA LYS A 62 7.13 10.69 -8.19
C LYS A 62 6.70 11.88 -9.05
N LYS A 63 7.61 12.39 -9.91
CA LYS A 63 7.32 13.51 -10.81
C LYS A 63 6.23 13.15 -11.82
N PHE A 64 6.31 11.96 -12.41
CA PHE A 64 5.32 11.47 -13.36
C PHE A 64 3.94 11.27 -12.71
N ASN A 65 3.88 10.61 -11.56
CA ASN A 65 2.64 10.44 -10.81
C ASN A 65 1.99 11.80 -10.47
N ARG A 66 2.80 12.81 -10.10
CA ARG A 66 2.30 14.17 -9.82
C ARG A 66 1.74 14.86 -11.06
N ILE A 67 2.39 14.71 -12.21
CA ILE A 67 1.91 15.27 -13.49
C ILE A 67 0.58 14.59 -13.86
N PHE A 68 0.53 13.27 -13.80
CA PHE A 68 -0.67 12.50 -14.12
C PHE A 68 -1.84 12.84 -13.20
N SER A 69 -1.62 12.99 -11.89
CA SER A 69 -2.66 13.41 -10.95
C SER A 69 -3.24 14.80 -11.32
N ARG A 70 -2.38 15.72 -11.77
CA ARG A 70 -2.82 17.06 -12.20
C ARG A 70 -3.63 17.04 -13.49
N LEU A 71 -3.30 16.14 -14.41
CA LEU A 71 -4.02 15.99 -15.68
C LEU A 71 -5.34 15.26 -15.50
N ALA A 72 -5.38 14.26 -14.62
CA ALA A 72 -6.55 13.41 -14.41
C ALA A 72 -7.74 14.18 -13.81
N ASN A 73 -7.51 15.25 -13.02
CA ASN A 73 -8.64 16.01 -12.50
C ASN A 73 -8.25 17.39 -11.93
N LYS A 74 -8.48 18.44 -12.73
CA LYS A 74 -8.24 19.83 -12.31
C LYS A 74 -9.21 20.34 -11.24
N SER A 75 -10.35 19.70 -11.06
CA SER A 75 -11.44 20.16 -10.18
C SER A 75 -11.45 19.51 -8.79
N ILE A 76 -10.67 18.45 -8.56
CA ILE A 76 -10.68 17.72 -7.29
C ILE A 76 -9.57 18.21 -6.39
N LYS A 77 -9.95 18.78 -5.25
CA LYS A 77 -9.01 19.25 -4.19
C LYS A 77 -8.53 18.12 -3.26
N SER A 78 -9.01 16.88 -3.44
CA SER A 78 -8.64 15.75 -2.59
C SER A 78 -7.26 15.20 -2.91
N PHE A 79 -6.62 14.57 -1.92
CA PHE A 79 -5.35 13.88 -2.09
C PHE A 79 -5.51 12.72 -3.09
N GLN A 80 -4.67 12.70 -4.11
CA GLN A 80 -4.72 11.73 -5.21
C GLN A 80 -3.41 10.98 -5.36
N SER A 81 -3.49 9.67 -5.60
CA SER A 81 -2.34 8.80 -5.83
C SER A 81 -2.65 7.78 -6.93
N PRO A 82 -2.21 7.99 -8.16
CA PRO A 82 -2.49 7.06 -9.26
C PRO A 82 -1.77 5.72 -9.13
N SER A 83 -0.70 5.64 -8.32
CA SER A 83 0.11 4.41 -8.07
C SER A 83 0.47 3.62 -9.33
N LEU A 84 0.79 4.32 -10.41
CA LEU A 84 1.12 3.73 -11.71
C LEU A 84 2.46 2.98 -11.68
N PHE A 85 3.36 3.39 -10.78
CA PHE A 85 4.68 2.79 -10.68
C PHE A 85 4.91 2.24 -9.28
N GLY A 86 5.14 0.94 -9.23
CA GLY A 86 5.48 0.23 -8.00
C GLY A 86 6.96 -0.02 -7.85
N SER A 87 7.27 -0.86 -6.89
CA SER A 87 8.62 -1.18 -6.47
C SER A 87 9.13 -2.52 -7.03
N ASN A 88 8.32 -3.25 -7.77
CA ASN A 88 8.58 -4.66 -8.11
C ASN A 88 8.77 -5.57 -6.87
N TYR A 89 8.35 -5.12 -5.71
CA TYR A 89 8.51 -5.88 -4.46
C TYR A 89 7.75 -7.21 -4.47
N TYR A 90 6.80 -7.36 -5.40
CA TYR A 90 6.11 -8.63 -5.65
C TYR A 90 7.09 -9.78 -5.93
N LYS A 91 8.26 -9.52 -6.55
CA LYS A 91 9.28 -10.54 -6.80
C LYS A 91 9.84 -11.12 -5.50
N PHE A 92 10.11 -10.26 -4.51
CA PHE A 92 10.52 -10.70 -3.18
C PHE A 92 9.40 -11.51 -2.51
N ILE A 93 8.18 -11.01 -2.59
CA ILE A 93 7.01 -11.67 -1.98
C ILE A 93 6.85 -13.09 -2.55
N ASN A 94 6.88 -13.21 -3.88
CA ASN A 94 6.65 -14.49 -4.56
C ASN A 94 7.74 -15.53 -4.26
N ASN A 95 8.98 -15.09 -4.06
CA ASN A 95 10.13 -15.94 -3.73
C ASN A 95 10.34 -16.16 -2.22
N SER A 96 9.47 -15.60 -1.39
CA SER A 96 9.57 -15.72 0.07
C SER A 96 8.84 -16.96 0.60
N ASP A 97 9.06 -17.28 1.87
CA ASP A 97 8.41 -18.38 2.61
C ASP A 97 7.12 -17.93 3.35
N TYR A 98 6.57 -16.78 3.00
CA TYR A 98 5.30 -16.32 3.56
C TYR A 98 4.13 -17.10 2.97
N ASP A 99 3.17 -17.48 3.81
CA ASP A 99 1.94 -18.15 3.41
C ASP A 99 0.88 -17.16 2.93
N LEU A 100 0.93 -15.92 3.42
CA LEU A 100 -0.07 -14.87 3.18
C LEU A 100 0.58 -13.48 3.23
N VAL A 101 0.08 -12.58 2.40
CA VAL A 101 0.46 -11.16 2.40
C VAL A 101 -0.70 -10.31 2.87
N HIS A 102 -0.48 -9.51 3.90
CA HIS A 102 -1.46 -8.55 4.39
C HIS A 102 -1.07 -7.13 3.98
N LEU A 103 -1.81 -6.58 3.04
CA LEU A 103 -1.64 -5.21 2.58
C LEU A 103 -2.43 -4.26 3.49
N VAL A 104 -1.84 -3.10 3.84
CA VAL A 104 -2.51 -2.06 4.61
C VAL A 104 -2.57 -0.80 3.77
N TRP A 105 -1.72 0.19 3.99
CA TRP A 105 -1.62 1.37 3.15
C TRP A 105 -0.36 1.30 2.30
N ILE A 106 -0.54 0.90 1.05
CA ILE A 106 0.57 0.51 0.16
C ILE A 106 0.86 1.50 -0.95
N ASN A 107 0.18 2.63 -0.93
CA ASN A 107 0.38 3.69 -1.92
C ASN A 107 1.84 4.15 -1.97
N GLY A 108 2.41 4.20 -3.18
CA GLY A 108 3.82 4.50 -3.37
C GLY A 108 4.79 3.37 -2.99
N LEU A 109 4.28 2.21 -2.57
CA LEU A 109 5.05 0.99 -2.33
C LEU A 109 4.81 -0.03 -3.45
N LEU A 110 3.56 -0.39 -3.71
CA LEU A 110 3.14 -1.27 -4.78
C LEU A 110 2.27 -0.51 -5.78
N SER A 111 2.40 -0.81 -7.06
CA SER A 111 1.42 -0.41 -8.07
C SER A 111 0.28 -1.43 -8.13
N ILE A 112 -0.80 -1.08 -8.81
CA ILE A 112 -1.90 -2.02 -9.09
C ILE A 112 -1.37 -3.24 -9.85
N GLU A 113 -0.47 -3.01 -10.81
CA GLU A 113 0.17 -4.08 -11.57
C GLU A 113 1.05 -4.99 -10.68
N ASP A 114 1.80 -4.42 -9.72
CA ASP A 114 2.58 -5.20 -8.77
C ASP A 114 1.67 -6.11 -7.91
N ILE A 115 0.52 -5.60 -7.47
CA ILE A 115 -0.45 -6.38 -6.69
C ILE A 115 -0.98 -7.56 -7.50
N GLY A 116 -1.34 -7.33 -8.77
CA GLY A 116 -1.81 -8.37 -9.68
C GLY A 116 -0.77 -9.46 -9.97
N LYS A 117 0.53 -9.19 -9.76
CA LYS A 117 1.62 -10.15 -9.93
C LYS A 117 1.96 -10.95 -8.66
N ILE A 118 1.32 -10.68 -7.53
CA ILE A 118 1.50 -11.45 -6.31
C ILE A 118 0.80 -12.80 -6.48
N ASN A 119 1.54 -13.90 -6.33
CA ASN A 119 1.04 -15.28 -6.46
C ASN A 119 0.69 -15.93 -5.12
N LYS A 120 0.57 -15.14 -4.06
CA LYS A 120 0.21 -15.58 -2.71
C LYS A 120 -1.16 -15.05 -2.31
N PRO A 121 -1.87 -15.72 -1.39
CA PRO A 121 -3.10 -15.18 -0.83
C PRO A 121 -2.90 -13.78 -0.29
N ILE A 122 -3.82 -12.86 -0.62
CA ILE A 122 -3.79 -11.48 -0.19
C ILE A 122 -4.97 -11.22 0.74
N VAL A 123 -4.69 -10.64 1.90
CA VAL A 123 -5.65 -9.92 2.74
C VAL A 123 -5.34 -8.44 2.63
N TRP A 124 -6.34 -7.60 2.45
CA TRP A 124 -6.14 -6.17 2.33
C TRP A 124 -7.04 -5.41 3.31
N THR A 125 -6.43 -4.73 4.28
CA THR A 125 -7.15 -3.79 5.14
C THR A 125 -7.16 -2.42 4.48
N PHE A 126 -8.33 -1.98 4.06
CA PHE A 126 -8.52 -0.68 3.45
C PHE A 126 -8.48 0.41 4.52
N ALA A 127 -7.42 1.21 4.49
CA ALA A 127 -7.24 2.33 5.43
C ALA A 127 -7.89 3.62 4.91
N ASP A 128 -8.27 3.64 3.63
CA ASP A 128 -8.95 4.72 2.94
C ASP A 128 -9.74 4.18 1.74
N MET A 129 -10.31 5.06 0.93
CA MET A 129 -11.14 4.67 -0.21
C MET A 129 -10.35 4.39 -1.49
N TRP A 130 -9.04 4.56 -1.48
CA TRP A 130 -8.21 4.40 -2.66
C TRP A 130 -8.39 3.07 -3.40
N PRO A 131 -8.53 1.90 -2.75
CA PRO A 131 -8.73 0.63 -3.44
C PRO A 131 -9.99 0.57 -4.30
N PHE A 132 -10.99 1.38 -3.98
CA PHE A 132 -12.28 1.45 -4.70
C PHE A 132 -12.33 2.57 -5.73
N THR A 133 -11.60 3.66 -5.49
CA THR A 133 -11.64 4.85 -6.34
C THR A 133 -10.52 4.86 -7.37
N GLY A 134 -9.46 4.08 -7.16
CA GLY A 134 -8.28 3.95 -8.02
C GLY A 134 -7.33 5.14 -7.99
N ILE A 135 -7.77 6.32 -7.56
CA ILE A 135 -6.94 7.53 -7.51
C ILE A 135 -7.18 8.33 -6.22
N ASN A 136 -8.43 8.46 -5.80
CA ASN A 136 -8.81 9.32 -4.67
C ASN A 136 -8.75 8.56 -3.35
N HIS A 137 -8.19 9.20 -2.32
CA HIS A 137 -8.18 8.62 -0.96
C HIS A 137 -9.47 8.87 -0.19
N TYR A 138 -10.24 9.87 -0.61
CA TYR A 138 -11.51 10.24 0.00
C TYR A 138 -12.57 10.45 -1.05
N ASP A 139 -13.79 10.06 -0.77
CA ASP A 139 -14.96 10.44 -1.58
C ASP A 139 -15.32 11.88 -1.22
N SER A 140 -15.34 12.78 -2.20
CA SER A 140 -15.95 14.07 -2.05
C SER A 140 -17.40 13.97 -2.54
N ASP A 141 -18.34 14.53 -1.82
CA ASP A 141 -19.79 14.47 -2.10
C ASP A 141 -20.17 14.88 -3.54
N ASN A 142 -19.29 15.60 -4.23
CA ASN A 142 -19.44 16.02 -5.60
C ASN A 142 -18.88 15.03 -6.64
N ASN A 143 -18.24 13.95 -6.22
CA ASN A 143 -17.72 12.96 -7.16
C ASN A 143 -18.81 11.94 -7.49
N LYS A 144 -19.17 11.91 -8.77
CA LYS A 144 -19.85 10.75 -9.37
C LYS A 144 -18.85 9.58 -9.43
N ALA A 145 -18.48 9.06 -8.24
CA ALA A 145 -17.56 7.96 -8.13
C ALA A 145 -18.09 6.79 -8.98
N PHE A 146 -17.21 6.19 -9.80
CA PHE A 146 -17.61 5.15 -10.75
C PHE A 146 -18.31 3.96 -10.07
N TRP A 147 -17.96 3.67 -8.80
CA TRP A 147 -18.58 2.62 -7.99
C TRP A 147 -20.00 2.94 -7.52
N LYS A 148 -20.45 4.21 -7.64
CA LYS A 148 -21.87 4.60 -7.46
C LYS A 148 -22.69 4.35 -8.74
N LYS A 149 -22.04 4.16 -9.88
CA LYS A 149 -22.72 3.71 -11.09
C LYS A 149 -22.96 2.22 -10.93
N LYS A 150 -24.22 1.79 -10.94
CA LYS A 150 -24.57 0.37 -10.96
C LYS A 150 -23.78 -0.30 -12.10
N ILE A 151 -22.85 -1.17 -11.73
CA ILE A 151 -22.20 -2.11 -12.65
C ILE A 151 -23.13 -3.32 -12.69
N PHE A 152 -24.22 -3.17 -13.41
CA PHE A 152 -25.10 -4.26 -13.81
C PHE A 152 -25.68 -3.91 -15.17
#